data_617950f75d29cf54639f2692efabdde0
#
_entry.id   617950f75d29cf54639f2692efabdde0
#
_cell.length_a   1.000
_cell.length_b   1.000
_cell.length_c   1.000
_cell.angle_alpha   90.00
_cell.angle_beta   90.00
_cell.angle_gamma   90.00
#
_symmetry.space_group_name_H-M   'P 1'
#
loop_
_entity.id
_entity.type
_entity.pdbx_description
1 polymer ?
#
loop_
_entity_poly.entity_id
_entity_poly.type
_entity_poly.pdbx_seq_one_letter_code
_entity_poly.pdbx_strand_id
1 'polypeptide(L)'
;TLEAMFTEVTTLSPHREAAFFYGLFLRGHSVESLRRDIDIAPETLARWATLQHRDPLYREAIEVMVPYRKRVLAIFEALITSEHRKAIFQ
;
A
#
# COMPACT_ATOMS: atom_id res chain seq x y z
N THR A 1 -11.55 -13.56 0.32
CA THR A 1 -12.63 -12.96 -0.49
C THR A 1 -12.49 -11.44 -0.55
N LEU A 2 -13.13 -10.82 -1.53
CA LEU A 2 -13.13 -9.36 -1.65
C LEU A 2 -13.79 -8.69 -0.45
N GLU A 3 -14.86 -9.27 0.08
CA GLU A 3 -15.53 -8.74 1.26
C GLU A 3 -14.59 -8.72 2.47
N ALA A 4 -13.81 -9.76 2.67
CA ALA A 4 -12.83 -9.82 3.74
C ALA A 4 -11.75 -8.76 3.55
N MET A 5 -11.31 -8.50 2.31
CA MET A 5 -10.36 -7.45 2.00
C MET A 5 -10.90 -6.07 2.35
N PHE A 6 -12.18 -5.79 2.03
CA PHE A 6 -12.80 -4.52 2.39
C PHE A 6 -12.87 -4.32 3.90
N THR A 7 -13.23 -5.37 4.64
CA THR A 7 -13.29 -5.31 6.10
C THR A 7 -11.93 -5.00 6.68
N GLU A 8 -10.87 -5.64 6.18
CA GLU A 8 -9.51 -5.38 6.62
C GLU A 8 -9.08 -3.94 6.34
N VAL A 9 -9.36 -3.42 5.14
CA VAL A 9 -8.99 -2.06 4.76
C VAL A 9 -9.68 -1.03 5.65
N THR A 10 -10.95 -1.24 6.01
CA THR A 10 -11.70 -0.31 6.86
C THR A 10 -11.25 -0.35 8.32
N THR A 11 -10.65 -1.46 8.78
CA THR A 11 -10.19 -1.60 10.16
C THR A 11 -8.70 -1.26 10.33
N LEU A 12 -7.91 -1.33 9.26
CA LEU A 12 -6.47 -1.05 9.31
C LEU A 12 -6.18 0.43 9.10
N SER A 13 -5.18 0.92 9.81
CA SER A 13 -4.70 2.29 9.66
C SER A 13 -3.59 2.34 8.60
N PRO A 14 -3.64 3.27 7.63
CA PRO A 14 -2.55 3.45 6.68
C PRO A 14 -1.22 3.75 7.38
N HIS A 15 -1.26 4.46 8.50
CA HIS A 15 -0.07 4.78 9.28
C HIS A 15 0.57 3.54 9.89
N ARG A 16 -0.23 2.62 10.41
CA ARG A 16 0.28 1.37 10.98
C ARG A 16 0.91 0.49 9.90
N GLU A 17 0.29 0.42 8.74
CA GLU A 17 0.81 -0.36 7.64
C GLU A 17 2.12 0.22 7.11
N ALA A 18 2.16 1.55 6.95
CA ALA A 18 3.39 2.23 6.55
C ALA A 18 4.51 2.02 7.57
N ALA A 19 4.18 2.07 8.86
CA ALA A 19 5.16 1.81 9.92
C ALA A 19 5.70 0.38 9.86
N PHE A 20 4.86 -0.59 9.52
CA PHE A 20 5.29 -1.97 9.33
C PHE A 20 6.33 -2.07 8.21
N PHE A 21 6.06 -1.47 7.06
CA PHE A 21 6.99 -1.47 5.94
C PHE A 21 8.26 -0.69 6.25
N TYR A 22 8.14 0.41 6.99
CA TYR A 22 9.30 1.16 7.46
C TYR A 22 10.20 0.31 8.37
N GLY A 23 9.60 -0.51 9.24
CA GLY A 23 10.34 -1.47 10.05
C GLY A 23 11.12 -2.47 9.22
N LEU A 24 10.54 -2.95 8.13
CA LEU A 24 11.26 -3.81 7.18
C LEU A 24 12.42 -3.09 6.51
N PHE A 25 12.22 -1.83 6.15
CA PHE A 25 13.30 -1.01 5.58
C PHE A 25 14.48 -0.90 6.57
N LEU A 26 14.19 -0.66 7.84
CA LEU A 26 15.23 -0.57 8.87
C LEU A 26 15.98 -1.89 9.08
N ARG A 27 15.35 -3.01 8.72
CA ARG A 27 15.97 -4.34 8.79
C ARG A 27 16.78 -4.69 7.55
N GLY A 28 16.86 -3.80 6.57
CA GLY A 28 17.69 -3.99 5.39
C GLY A 28 16.96 -4.34 4.09
N HIS A 29 15.62 -4.36 4.10
CA HIS A 29 14.87 -4.58 2.86
C HIS A 29 15.01 -3.37 1.93
N SER A 30 15.08 -3.61 0.62
CA SER A 30 15.25 -2.53 -0.33
C SER A 30 13.97 -1.71 -0.47
N VAL A 31 14.13 -0.39 -0.61
CA VAL A 31 13.01 0.53 -0.79
C VAL A 31 12.18 0.15 -2.03
N GLU A 32 12.85 -0.21 -3.11
CA GLU A 32 12.16 -0.60 -4.35
C GLU A 32 11.28 -1.82 -4.17
N SER A 33 11.77 -2.84 -3.46
CA SER A 33 10.99 -4.03 -3.16
C SER A 33 9.78 -3.70 -2.30
N LEU A 34 9.96 -2.87 -1.27
CA LEU A 34 8.88 -2.47 -0.39
C LEU A 34 7.83 -1.62 -1.11
N ARG A 35 8.25 -0.74 -2.01
CA ARG A 35 7.31 0.03 -2.84
C ARG A 35 6.41 -0.88 -3.66
N ARG A 36 6.97 -1.92 -4.25
CA ARG A 36 6.18 -2.89 -5.02
C ARG A 36 5.21 -3.66 -4.15
N ASP A 37 5.61 -4.00 -2.92
CA ASP A 37 4.76 -4.73 -1.99
C ASP A 37 3.63 -3.85 -1.43
N ILE A 38 3.86 -2.55 -1.28
CA ILE A 38 2.86 -1.60 -0.79
C ILE A 38 1.80 -1.35 -1.86
N ASP A 39 2.22 -1.15 -3.10
CA ASP A 39 1.30 -0.81 -4.19
C ASP A 39 0.60 -2.05 -4.72
N ILE A 40 -0.51 -1.82 -5.43
CA ILE A 40 -1.23 -2.92 -6.08
C ILE A 40 -0.52 -3.22 -7.40
N ALA A 41 -0.22 -4.51 -7.62
CA ALA A 41 0.41 -4.94 -8.85
C ALA A 41 -0.45 -4.56 -10.07
N PRO A 42 0.16 -4.02 -11.14
CA PRO A 42 -0.60 -3.64 -12.34
C PRO A 42 -1.43 -4.79 -12.92
N GLU A 43 -0.94 -6.02 -12.82
CA GLU A 43 -1.65 -7.21 -13.30
C GLU A 43 -2.93 -7.46 -12.49
N THR A 44 -2.88 -7.24 -11.19
CA THR A 44 -4.03 -7.39 -10.31
C THR A 44 -5.07 -6.31 -10.61
N LEU A 45 -4.65 -5.06 -10.79
CA LEU A 45 -5.55 -3.96 -11.17
C LEU A 45 -6.23 -4.23 -12.50
N ALA A 46 -5.48 -4.69 -13.50
CA ALA A 46 -6.02 -5.02 -14.81
C ALA A 46 -7.07 -6.13 -14.71
N ARG A 47 -6.82 -7.15 -13.89
CA ARG A 47 -7.77 -8.23 -13.66
C ARG A 47 -9.05 -7.72 -13.02
N TRP A 48 -8.95 -6.89 -12.00
CA TRP A 48 -10.12 -6.31 -11.34
C TRP A 48 -10.93 -5.44 -12.31
N ALA A 49 -10.24 -4.63 -13.13
CA ALA A 49 -10.89 -3.80 -14.14
C ALA A 49 -11.68 -4.63 -15.16
N THR A 50 -11.16 -5.80 -15.53
CA THR A 50 -11.86 -6.72 -16.43
C THR A 50 -13.09 -7.33 -15.76
N LEU A 51 -12.97 -7.68 -14.47
CA LEU A 51 -14.02 -8.39 -13.74
C LEU A 51 -15.13 -7.48 -13.18
N GLN A 52 -14.91 -6.17 -13.14
CA GLN A 52 -15.86 -5.22 -12.55
C GLN A 52 -17.23 -5.24 -13.24
N HIS A 53 -17.28 -5.67 -14.50
CA HIS A 53 -18.54 -5.77 -15.23
C HIS A 53 -19.38 -6.98 -14.81
N ARG A 54 -18.74 -7.97 -14.20
CA ARG A 54 -19.41 -9.19 -13.73
C ARG A 54 -19.83 -9.08 -12.27
N ASP A 55 -19.02 -8.38 -11.46
CA ASP A 55 -19.24 -8.27 -10.03
C ASP A 55 -18.90 -6.85 -9.57
N PRO A 56 -19.90 -6.09 -9.08
CA PRO A 56 -19.66 -4.72 -8.58
C PRO A 56 -18.62 -4.63 -7.46
N LEU A 57 -18.37 -5.71 -6.73
CA LEU A 57 -17.35 -5.73 -5.67
C LEU A 57 -15.95 -5.42 -6.21
N TYR A 58 -15.65 -5.80 -7.46
CA TYR A 58 -14.35 -5.48 -8.05
C TYR A 58 -14.20 -3.99 -8.30
N ARG A 59 -15.26 -3.31 -8.70
CA ARG A 59 -15.23 -1.84 -8.83
C ARG A 59 -14.99 -1.18 -7.48
N GLU A 60 -15.72 -1.61 -6.44
CA GLU A 60 -15.55 -1.09 -5.09
C GLU A 60 -14.14 -1.36 -4.56
N ALA A 61 -13.59 -2.55 -4.85
CA ALA A 61 -12.22 -2.89 -4.49
C ALA A 61 -11.22 -1.89 -5.09
N ILE A 62 -11.37 -1.56 -6.36
CA ILE A 62 -10.52 -0.56 -7.02
C ILE A 62 -10.67 0.79 -6.35
N GLU A 63 -11.90 1.25 -6.12
CA GLU A 63 -12.18 2.56 -5.54
C GLU A 63 -11.66 2.71 -4.11
N VAL A 64 -11.63 1.62 -3.33
CA VAL A 64 -11.19 1.63 -1.94
C VAL A 64 -9.70 1.32 -1.82
N MET A 65 -9.24 0.26 -2.50
CA MET A 65 -7.88 -0.25 -2.32
C MET A 65 -6.82 0.64 -2.96
N VAL A 66 -7.10 1.20 -4.13
CA VAL A 66 -6.12 2.04 -4.83
C VAL A 66 -5.77 3.29 -4.02
N PRO A 67 -6.74 4.10 -3.55
CA PRO A 67 -6.41 5.25 -2.72
C PRO A 67 -5.75 4.85 -1.40
N TYR A 68 -6.19 3.75 -0.80
CA TYR A 68 -5.62 3.28 0.46
C TYR A 68 -4.13 2.93 0.30
N ARG A 69 -3.80 2.15 -0.72
CA ARG A 69 -2.41 1.75 -0.97
C ARG A 69 -1.52 2.94 -1.32
N LYS A 70 -2.04 3.90 -2.08
CA LYS A 70 -1.32 5.13 -2.38
C LYS A 70 -1.04 5.94 -1.12
N ARG A 71 -1.99 5.96 -0.18
CA ARG A 71 -1.81 6.64 1.09
C ARG A 71 -0.74 5.97 1.95
N VAL A 72 -0.75 4.64 2.02
CA VAL A 72 0.30 3.87 2.71
C VAL A 72 1.67 4.20 2.10
N LEU A 73 1.75 4.21 0.78
CA LEU A 73 2.99 4.53 0.07
C LEU A 73 3.48 5.93 0.38
N ALA A 74 2.58 6.92 0.38
CA ALA A 74 2.93 8.30 0.68
C ALA A 74 3.50 8.47 2.09
N ILE A 75 2.89 7.81 3.08
CA ILE A 75 3.37 7.84 4.46
C ILE A 75 4.73 7.15 4.58
N PHE A 76 4.87 6.00 3.93
CA PHE A 76 6.14 5.27 3.88
C PHE A 76 7.25 6.14 3.28
N GLU A 77 6.99 6.80 2.14
CA GLU A 77 7.95 7.70 1.50
C GLU A 77 8.36 8.85 2.43
N ALA A 78 7.41 9.41 3.18
CA ALA A 78 7.71 10.46 4.15
C ALA A 78 8.63 9.96 5.25
N LEU A 79 8.42 8.73 5.74
CA LEU A 79 9.28 8.13 6.76
C LEU A 79 10.69 7.89 6.23
N ILE A 80 10.83 7.40 5.01
CA ILE A 80 12.13 7.18 4.36
C ILE A 80 12.87 8.51 4.19
N THR A 81 12.19 9.55 3.75
CA THR A 81 12.77 10.88 3.57
C THR A 81 13.26 11.47 4.90
N SER A 82 12.46 11.30 5.95
CA SER A 82 12.82 11.76 7.30
C SER A 82 14.09 11.07 7.80
N GLU A 83 14.20 9.75 7.60
CA GLU A 83 15.38 8.99 7.99
C GLU A 83 16.61 9.44 7.21
N HIS A 84 16.46 9.67 5.93
CA HIS A 84 17.57 10.17 5.08
C HIS A 84 18.06 11.53 5.57
N ARG A 85 17.14 12.44 5.94
CA ARG A 85 17.51 13.76 6.48
C ARG A 85 18.30 13.65 7.78
N LYS A 86 17.88 12.75 8.67
CA LYS A 86 18.60 12.50 9.93
C LYS A 86 20.03 12.04 9.66
N ALA A 87 20.20 11.13 8.70
CA ALA A 87 21.52 10.63 8.33
C ALA A 87 22.44 11.74 7.78
N ILE A 88 21.88 12.69 7.02
CA ILE A 88 22.65 13.81 6.46
C ILE A 88 23.11 14.77 7.55
N PHE A 89 22.25 15.04 8.55
CA PHE A 89 22.54 16.04 9.57
C PHE A 89 23.19 15.48 10.83
N GLN A 90 23.43 14.20 10.90
CA GLN A 90 24.20 13.56 11.94
C GLN A 90 25.62 13.31 11.50
#